data_c4ecb0b4338f822771478c4f0107a4c8
#
_entry.id   c4ecb0b4338f822771478c4f0107a4c8
#
_cell.length_a   1.000
_cell.length_b   1.000
_cell.length_c   1.000
_cell.angle_alpha   90.00
_cell.angle_beta   90.00
_cell.angle_gamma   90.00
#
_symmetry.space_group_name_H-M   'P 1'
#
loop_
_entity.id
_entity.type
_entity.pdbx_description
1 polymer ?
#
loop_
_entity_poly.entity_id
_entity_poly.type
_entity_poly.pdbx_seq_one_letter_code
_entity_poly.pdbx_strand_id
1 'polypeptide(L)'
;YAVVHDSVSAAESLGRPWAKSLVNAVLRSFLRKKQTLSESFSDNRTFLTAHPEWILEALDDAWPEMSQDIVEANNSRAPMCLRVNNKKCSRDDYINQLSEVGIKAKQTLISPDGIQLETPTDISNLPNFAEGFCSVQDEAAQLAANLLDLRPDQSVLDACAAPGGKTAHIAETQSDLRSLLAIDKDAERLEKVKQNLVRLNLQGSALHADASTPKKWWRKNFFDRILVDAPCSGTGVIRRHPDIKLLRKNADIEKVSRLQTSLLFGLWPTLKKGGILLYSTCSVMPIENDKVISNFLQEIKSARLRPIKCDWGLETVSGRQLFPTLNGHDGFYYALLQKL
;
A
#
# COMPACT_ATOMS: atom_id res chain seq x y z
N TYR A 1 -29.64 -7.64 -18.57
CA TYR A 1 -29.47 -8.70 -19.58
C TYR A 1 -28.02 -8.79 -20.07
N ALA A 2 -27.32 -7.67 -20.35
CA ALA A 2 -25.95 -7.65 -20.83
C ALA A 2 -24.99 -8.42 -19.91
N VAL A 3 -25.03 -8.17 -18.60
CA VAL A 3 -24.18 -8.84 -17.61
C VAL A 3 -24.30 -10.37 -17.64
N VAL A 4 -25.51 -10.90 -17.80
CA VAL A 4 -25.72 -12.36 -17.88
C VAL A 4 -25.12 -12.90 -19.18
N HIS A 5 -25.35 -12.20 -20.30
CA HIS A 5 -24.82 -12.59 -21.60
C HIS A 5 -23.27 -12.60 -21.58
N ASP A 6 -22.67 -11.55 -21.08
CA ASP A 6 -21.21 -11.41 -21.02
C ASP A 6 -20.57 -12.44 -20.10
N SER A 7 -21.18 -12.72 -18.93
CA SER A 7 -20.73 -13.78 -18.03
C SER A 7 -20.80 -15.17 -18.65
N VAL A 8 -21.86 -15.44 -19.43
CA VAL A 8 -22.01 -16.72 -20.16
C VAL A 8 -20.97 -16.83 -21.28
N SER A 9 -20.71 -15.74 -22.00
CA SER A 9 -19.68 -15.69 -23.05
C SER A 9 -18.27 -15.82 -22.48
N ALA A 10 -17.99 -15.24 -21.33
CA ALA A 10 -16.71 -15.38 -20.62
C ALA A 10 -16.38 -16.85 -20.28
N ALA A 11 -17.37 -17.68 -19.95
CA ALA A 11 -17.13 -19.10 -19.69
C ALA A 11 -16.56 -19.83 -20.92
N GLU A 12 -16.96 -19.44 -22.11
CA GLU A 12 -16.42 -19.97 -23.36
C GLU A 12 -15.00 -19.46 -23.62
N SER A 13 -14.79 -18.14 -23.47
CA SER A 13 -13.47 -17.52 -23.65
C SER A 13 -12.41 -18.07 -22.68
N LEU A 14 -12.83 -18.52 -21.49
CA LEU A 14 -11.97 -19.18 -20.48
C LEU A 14 -11.78 -20.68 -20.76
N GLY A 15 -12.20 -21.21 -21.92
CA GLY A 15 -12.06 -22.62 -22.27
C GLY A 15 -12.97 -23.57 -21.49
N ARG A 16 -14.10 -23.05 -20.95
CA ARG A 16 -15.07 -23.83 -20.18
C ARG A 16 -16.48 -23.78 -20.82
N PRO A 17 -16.65 -24.16 -22.10
CA PRO A 17 -17.94 -24.07 -22.79
C PRO A 17 -19.07 -24.86 -22.13
N TRP A 18 -18.74 -25.96 -21.45
CA TRP A 18 -19.68 -26.77 -20.67
C TRP A 18 -20.38 -25.97 -19.53
N ALA A 19 -19.73 -24.93 -19.01
CA ALA A 19 -20.26 -24.14 -17.91
C ALA A 19 -21.31 -23.08 -18.36
N LYS A 20 -21.47 -22.81 -19.65
CA LYS A 20 -22.39 -21.77 -20.18
C LYS A 20 -23.82 -21.96 -19.68
N SER A 21 -24.37 -23.17 -19.79
CA SER A 21 -25.73 -23.49 -19.35
C SER A 21 -25.88 -23.34 -17.83
N LEU A 22 -24.89 -23.78 -17.06
CA LEU A 22 -24.89 -23.65 -15.61
C LEU A 22 -24.83 -22.18 -15.18
N VAL A 23 -23.89 -21.39 -15.72
CA VAL A 23 -23.76 -19.95 -15.43
C VAL A 23 -25.05 -19.22 -15.77
N ASN A 24 -25.64 -19.46 -16.95
CA ASN A 24 -26.90 -18.85 -17.34
C ASN A 24 -28.05 -19.23 -16.39
N ALA A 25 -28.17 -20.50 -16.01
CA ALA A 25 -29.21 -20.99 -15.11
C ALA A 25 -29.09 -20.36 -13.71
N VAL A 26 -27.87 -20.32 -13.15
CA VAL A 26 -27.59 -19.72 -11.84
C VAL A 26 -27.89 -18.23 -11.84
N LEU A 27 -27.36 -17.46 -12.80
CA LEU A 27 -27.59 -16.02 -12.89
C LEU A 27 -29.06 -15.66 -13.09
N ARG A 28 -29.77 -16.37 -13.97
CA ARG A 28 -31.21 -16.15 -14.16
C ARG A 28 -32.04 -16.52 -12.92
N SER A 29 -31.66 -17.61 -12.22
CA SER A 29 -32.31 -17.98 -10.95
C SER A 29 -32.09 -16.92 -9.89
N PHE A 30 -30.85 -16.42 -9.76
CA PHE A 30 -30.53 -15.30 -8.86
C PHE A 30 -31.37 -14.07 -9.18
N LEU A 31 -31.42 -13.64 -10.44
CA LEU A 31 -32.20 -12.46 -10.83
C LEU A 31 -33.70 -12.58 -10.48
N ARG A 32 -34.29 -13.79 -10.64
CA ARG A 32 -35.68 -14.04 -10.28
C ARG A 32 -35.94 -14.00 -8.76
N LYS A 33 -34.94 -14.44 -7.97
CA LYS A 33 -35.04 -14.57 -6.51
C LYS A 33 -34.36 -13.44 -5.76
N LYS A 34 -33.80 -12.46 -6.46
CA LYS A 34 -32.96 -11.41 -5.87
C LYS A 34 -33.64 -10.72 -4.68
N GLN A 35 -34.89 -10.32 -4.82
CA GLN A 35 -35.60 -9.64 -3.76
C GLN A 35 -35.81 -10.53 -2.52
N THR A 36 -36.34 -11.73 -2.71
CA THR A 36 -36.52 -12.69 -1.61
C THR A 36 -35.21 -13.07 -0.91
N LEU A 37 -34.15 -13.23 -1.70
CA LEU A 37 -32.81 -13.48 -1.13
C LEU A 37 -32.30 -12.27 -0.34
N SER A 38 -32.47 -11.05 -0.84
CA SER A 38 -32.09 -9.84 -0.11
C SER A 38 -32.85 -9.70 1.19
N GLU A 39 -34.14 -9.96 1.18
CA GLU A 39 -35.00 -9.93 2.37
C GLU A 39 -34.60 -11.01 3.39
N SER A 40 -34.22 -12.21 2.95
CA SER A 40 -33.80 -13.30 3.84
C SER A 40 -32.44 -13.06 4.52
N PHE A 41 -31.65 -12.08 4.04
CA PHE A 41 -30.36 -11.70 4.61
C PHE A 41 -30.34 -10.26 5.15
N SER A 42 -31.52 -9.64 5.36
CA SER A 42 -31.65 -8.24 5.81
C SER A 42 -30.95 -7.95 7.13
N ASP A 43 -30.83 -8.94 8.02
CA ASP A 43 -30.19 -8.83 9.32
C ASP A 43 -28.78 -9.45 9.35
N ASN A 44 -28.31 -9.95 8.21
CA ASN A 44 -26.98 -10.56 8.14
C ASN A 44 -25.92 -9.52 7.83
N ARG A 45 -25.14 -9.14 8.83
CA ARG A 45 -24.10 -8.12 8.74
C ARG A 45 -23.05 -8.44 7.66
N THR A 46 -22.60 -9.69 7.58
CA THR A 46 -21.63 -10.15 6.57
C THR A 46 -22.19 -9.95 5.15
N PHE A 47 -23.47 -10.25 4.94
CA PHE A 47 -24.12 -10.03 3.66
C PHE A 47 -24.26 -8.54 3.32
N LEU A 48 -24.72 -7.73 4.28
CA LEU A 48 -24.94 -6.30 4.07
C LEU A 48 -23.65 -5.53 3.79
N THR A 49 -22.59 -5.89 4.47
CA THR A 49 -21.29 -5.21 4.36
C THR A 49 -20.35 -5.86 3.33
N ALA A 50 -20.67 -7.07 2.86
CA ALA A 50 -19.78 -7.88 2.03
C ALA A 50 -18.39 -8.07 2.65
N HIS A 51 -18.32 -8.22 3.98
CA HIS A 51 -17.09 -8.52 4.74
C HIS A 51 -17.30 -9.77 5.58
N PRO A 52 -16.27 -10.63 5.73
CA PRO A 52 -16.32 -11.77 6.64
C PRO A 52 -16.38 -11.29 8.09
N GLU A 53 -17.05 -12.07 8.95
CA GLU A 53 -17.30 -11.71 10.35
C GLU A 53 -16.03 -11.35 11.11
N TRP A 54 -14.94 -12.13 10.94
CA TRP A 54 -13.69 -11.87 11.62
C TRP A 54 -13.06 -10.49 11.31
N ILE A 55 -13.28 -9.94 10.10
CA ILE A 55 -12.82 -8.56 9.78
C ILE A 55 -13.69 -7.55 10.51
N LEU A 56 -15.01 -7.76 10.53
CA LEU A 56 -15.95 -6.86 11.19
C LEU A 56 -15.69 -6.80 12.69
N GLU A 57 -15.57 -7.97 13.34
CA GLU A 57 -15.21 -8.07 14.76
C GLU A 57 -13.88 -7.37 15.06
N ALA A 58 -12.83 -7.64 14.25
CA ALA A 58 -11.52 -7.03 14.45
C ALA A 58 -11.52 -5.50 14.28
N LEU A 59 -12.37 -4.97 13.37
CA LEU A 59 -12.53 -3.53 13.18
C LEU A 59 -13.33 -2.90 14.33
N ASP A 60 -14.39 -3.55 14.79
CA ASP A 60 -15.20 -3.06 15.91
C ASP A 60 -14.41 -3.03 17.22
N ASP A 61 -13.60 -4.05 17.46
CA ASP A 61 -12.74 -4.13 18.66
C ASP A 61 -11.62 -3.08 18.63
N ALA A 62 -11.00 -2.88 17.46
CA ALA A 62 -9.86 -1.99 17.34
C ALA A 62 -10.26 -0.51 17.15
N TRP A 63 -11.32 -0.28 16.37
CA TRP A 63 -11.71 1.04 15.87
C TRP A 63 -13.23 1.24 15.88
N PRO A 64 -13.91 1.16 17.04
CA PRO A 64 -15.37 1.16 17.13
C PRO A 64 -16.01 2.39 16.46
N GLU A 65 -15.38 3.57 16.56
CA GLU A 65 -15.89 4.81 15.97
C GLU A 65 -15.64 4.90 14.45
N MET A 66 -14.66 4.17 13.91
CA MET A 66 -14.24 4.22 12.51
C MET A 66 -14.66 2.98 11.71
N SER A 67 -15.09 1.92 12.38
CA SER A 67 -15.38 0.61 11.77
C SER A 67 -16.36 0.72 10.59
N GLN A 68 -17.45 1.46 10.75
CA GLN A 68 -18.46 1.66 9.71
C GLN A 68 -17.88 2.38 8.48
N ASP A 69 -17.11 3.45 8.69
CA ASP A 69 -16.51 4.25 7.62
C ASP A 69 -15.45 3.44 6.85
N ILE A 70 -14.68 2.62 7.56
CA ILE A 70 -13.69 1.71 6.96
C ILE A 70 -14.38 0.69 6.05
N VAL A 71 -15.47 0.08 6.52
CA VAL A 71 -16.25 -0.91 5.76
C VAL A 71 -16.87 -0.27 4.51
N GLU A 72 -17.39 0.93 4.61
CA GLU A 72 -17.96 1.67 3.48
C GLU A 72 -16.88 2.02 2.46
N ALA A 73 -15.74 2.55 2.91
CA ALA A 73 -14.60 2.87 2.06
C ALA A 73 -14.05 1.63 1.34
N ASN A 74 -13.98 0.47 2.03
CA ASN A 74 -13.54 -0.80 1.46
C ASN A 74 -14.45 -1.30 0.32
N ASN A 75 -15.73 -0.93 0.32
CA ASN A 75 -16.71 -1.28 -0.72
C ASN A 75 -16.80 -0.24 -1.84
N SER A 76 -16.13 0.89 -1.69
CA SER A 76 -16.12 1.95 -2.69
C SER A 76 -15.12 1.67 -3.82
N ARG A 77 -15.26 2.38 -4.94
CA ARG A 77 -14.27 2.35 -6.00
C ARG A 77 -13.00 3.05 -5.53
N ALA A 78 -11.84 2.39 -5.68
CA ALA A 78 -10.56 2.99 -5.35
C ALA A 78 -10.27 4.20 -6.27
N PRO A 79 -9.90 5.37 -5.72
CA PRO A 79 -9.48 6.50 -6.52
C PRO A 79 -8.15 6.22 -7.22
N MET A 80 -7.92 6.82 -8.38
CA MET A 80 -6.62 6.81 -9.03
C MET A 80 -5.84 8.04 -8.58
N CYS A 81 -4.77 7.79 -7.83
CA CYS A 81 -3.85 8.82 -7.38
C CYS A 81 -2.52 8.73 -8.12
N LEU A 82 -1.99 9.90 -8.48
CA LEU A 82 -0.70 10.06 -9.10
C LEU A 82 0.24 10.76 -8.11
N ARG A 83 1.50 10.39 -8.14
CA ARG A 83 2.60 11.15 -7.54
C ARG A 83 3.36 11.84 -8.65
N VAL A 84 3.45 13.15 -8.57
CA VAL A 84 4.21 13.96 -9.51
C VAL A 84 5.70 13.87 -9.19
N ASN A 85 6.53 13.76 -10.20
CA ASN A 85 7.97 13.87 -10.07
C ASN A 85 8.38 15.36 -10.11
N ASN A 86 8.56 15.95 -8.93
CA ASN A 86 8.90 17.37 -8.77
C ASN A 86 10.27 17.76 -9.39
N LYS A 87 11.09 16.80 -9.82
CA LYS A 87 12.28 17.08 -10.62
C LYS A 87 11.97 17.36 -12.10
N LYS A 88 10.78 16.99 -12.55
CA LYS A 88 10.34 17.16 -13.94
C LYS A 88 9.40 18.36 -14.10
N CYS A 89 8.43 18.51 -13.21
CA CYS A 89 7.47 19.61 -13.20
C CYS A 89 6.85 19.80 -11.82
N SER A 90 6.24 20.94 -11.57
CA SER A 90 5.45 21.15 -10.36
C SER A 90 4.12 20.38 -10.41
N ARG A 91 3.51 20.17 -9.25
CA ARG A 91 2.19 19.53 -9.15
C ARG A 91 1.13 20.30 -9.93
N ASP A 92 1.15 21.63 -9.85
CA ASP A 92 0.17 22.49 -10.53
C ASP A 92 0.37 22.47 -12.06
N ASP A 93 1.62 22.47 -12.54
CA ASP A 93 1.92 22.34 -13.97
C ASP A 93 1.43 21.01 -14.52
N TYR A 94 1.57 19.92 -13.73
CA TYR A 94 1.09 18.61 -14.19
C TYR A 94 -0.44 18.54 -14.21
N ILE A 95 -1.14 19.20 -13.26
CA ILE A 95 -2.60 19.34 -13.29
C ILE A 95 -3.04 20.09 -14.55
N ASN A 96 -2.33 21.15 -14.94
CA ASN A 96 -2.61 21.87 -16.17
C ASN A 96 -2.42 20.98 -17.41
N GLN A 97 -1.32 20.20 -17.49
CA GLN A 97 -1.10 19.23 -18.57
C GLN A 97 -2.22 18.18 -18.65
N LEU A 98 -2.69 17.67 -17.50
CA LEU A 98 -3.84 16.76 -17.46
C LEU A 98 -5.11 17.43 -18.01
N SER A 99 -5.35 18.70 -17.66
CA SER A 99 -6.51 19.46 -18.11
C SER A 99 -6.48 19.69 -19.64
N GLU A 100 -5.31 19.95 -20.21
CA GLU A 100 -5.12 20.14 -21.66
C GLU A 100 -5.53 18.91 -22.50
N VAL A 101 -5.38 17.69 -21.91
CA VAL A 101 -5.82 16.45 -22.54
C VAL A 101 -7.21 15.99 -22.04
N GLY A 102 -7.95 16.86 -21.35
CA GLY A 102 -9.33 16.60 -20.89
C GLY A 102 -9.43 15.72 -19.65
N ILE A 103 -8.35 15.48 -18.93
CA ILE A 103 -8.34 14.70 -17.68
C ILE A 103 -8.48 15.64 -16.49
N LYS A 104 -9.63 15.56 -15.81
CA LYS A 104 -9.88 16.35 -14.60
C LYS A 104 -9.19 15.74 -13.39
N ALA A 105 -8.49 16.59 -12.65
CA ALA A 105 -7.72 16.20 -11.50
C ALA A 105 -7.69 17.31 -10.44
N LYS A 106 -7.41 16.92 -9.19
CA LYS A 106 -7.23 17.84 -8.06
C LYS A 106 -6.02 17.44 -7.23
N GLN A 107 -5.47 18.38 -6.49
CA GLN A 107 -4.45 18.09 -5.48
C GLN A 107 -5.01 17.16 -4.40
N THR A 108 -4.17 16.25 -3.90
CA THR A 108 -4.49 15.48 -2.70
C THR A 108 -4.25 16.30 -1.43
N LEU A 109 -4.81 15.85 -0.30
CA LEU A 109 -4.85 16.65 0.93
C LEU A 109 -3.58 16.55 1.78
N ILE A 110 -2.96 15.37 1.82
CA ILE A 110 -1.88 15.07 2.77
C ILE A 110 -0.52 14.83 2.11
N SER A 111 -0.50 14.49 0.81
CA SER A 111 0.76 14.41 0.05
C SER A 111 1.04 15.69 -0.72
N PRO A 112 2.24 16.29 -0.59
CA PRO A 112 2.60 17.49 -1.34
C PRO A 112 2.73 17.21 -2.86
N ASP A 113 3.00 15.97 -3.24
CA ASP A 113 3.25 15.54 -4.61
C ASP A 113 2.04 14.84 -5.24
N GLY A 114 0.97 14.72 -4.47
CA GLY A 114 -0.19 13.90 -4.82
C GLY A 114 -1.22 14.63 -5.67
N ILE A 115 -1.72 13.92 -6.70
CA ILE A 115 -2.84 14.32 -7.54
C ILE A 115 -3.86 13.18 -7.54
N GLN A 116 -5.13 13.51 -7.37
CA GLN A 116 -6.23 12.56 -7.54
C GLN A 116 -6.98 12.86 -8.83
N LEU A 117 -7.14 11.85 -9.67
CA LEU A 117 -7.97 11.95 -10.86
C LEU A 117 -9.45 11.85 -10.48
N GLU A 118 -10.30 12.64 -11.13
CA GLU A 118 -11.77 12.58 -10.96
C GLU A 118 -12.31 11.24 -11.49
N THR A 119 -11.76 10.79 -12.61
CA THR A 119 -12.08 9.49 -13.21
C THR A 119 -10.78 8.74 -13.52
N PRO A 120 -10.62 7.49 -13.07
CA PRO A 120 -9.47 6.66 -13.45
C PRO A 120 -9.37 6.50 -14.97
N THR A 121 -8.13 6.55 -15.46
CA THR A 121 -7.82 6.39 -16.90
C THR A 121 -6.69 5.38 -17.10
N ASP A 122 -6.46 4.96 -18.35
CA ASP A 122 -5.27 4.18 -18.68
C ASP A 122 -4.01 5.04 -18.56
N ILE A 123 -2.91 4.44 -18.14
CA ILE A 123 -1.62 5.13 -17.98
C ILE A 123 -1.08 5.68 -19.29
N SER A 124 -1.44 5.09 -20.43
CA SER A 124 -1.08 5.58 -21.77
C SER A 124 -1.71 6.94 -22.12
N ASN A 125 -2.78 7.32 -21.43
CA ASN A 125 -3.44 8.62 -21.60
C ASN A 125 -2.83 9.72 -20.72
N LEU A 126 -1.93 9.36 -19.78
CA LEU A 126 -1.30 10.32 -18.89
C LEU A 126 -0.16 11.05 -19.60
N PRO A 127 -0.16 12.40 -19.65
CA PRO A 127 0.92 13.16 -20.26
C PRO A 127 2.29 12.78 -19.71
N ASN A 128 3.24 12.51 -20.59
CA ASN A 128 4.64 12.27 -20.27
C ASN A 128 4.87 11.17 -19.18
N PHE A 129 3.95 10.17 -19.12
CA PHE A 129 4.10 9.06 -18.16
C PHE A 129 5.34 8.23 -18.46
N ALA A 130 5.61 7.92 -19.73
CA ALA A 130 6.78 7.17 -20.15
C ALA A 130 8.08 7.91 -19.83
N GLU A 131 8.06 9.24 -19.91
CA GLU A 131 9.16 10.14 -19.59
C GLU A 131 9.36 10.36 -18.09
N GLY A 132 8.49 9.76 -17.25
CA GLY A 132 8.63 9.76 -15.81
C GLY A 132 8.17 11.04 -15.12
N PHE A 133 7.20 11.76 -15.66
CA PHE A 133 6.62 12.94 -15.02
C PHE A 133 5.72 12.59 -13.84
N CYS A 134 5.14 11.40 -13.85
CA CYS A 134 4.37 10.89 -12.70
C CYS A 134 4.51 9.39 -12.52
N SER A 135 4.02 8.93 -11.38
CA SER A 135 3.83 7.52 -11.03
C SER A 135 2.44 7.32 -10.44
N VAL A 136 1.82 6.17 -10.70
CA VAL A 136 0.57 5.79 -10.02
C VAL A 136 0.92 5.31 -8.62
N GLN A 137 0.47 6.02 -7.59
CA GLN A 137 0.69 5.66 -6.20
C GLN A 137 -0.39 6.27 -5.33
N ASP A 138 -0.92 5.47 -4.39
CA ASP A 138 -1.88 5.98 -3.40
C ASP A 138 -1.28 7.11 -2.55
N GLU A 139 -2.11 8.10 -2.19
CA GLU A 139 -1.68 9.27 -1.44
C GLU A 139 -1.03 8.89 -0.11
N ALA A 140 -1.62 7.94 0.65
CA ALA A 140 -1.03 7.50 1.90
C ALA A 140 0.35 6.87 1.71
N ALA A 141 0.55 6.08 0.65
CA ALA A 141 1.85 5.46 0.33
C ALA A 141 2.93 6.47 -0.05
N GLN A 142 2.55 7.67 -0.52
CA GLN A 142 3.48 8.75 -0.89
C GLN A 142 4.17 9.38 0.33
N LEU A 143 3.63 9.25 1.52
CA LEU A 143 4.19 9.88 2.73
C LEU A 143 5.53 9.26 3.17
N ALA A 144 5.82 8.03 2.74
CA ALA A 144 6.98 7.26 3.20
C ALA A 144 8.33 7.98 2.95
N ALA A 145 8.55 8.52 1.75
CA ALA A 145 9.83 9.17 1.42
C ALA A 145 10.05 10.45 2.24
N ASN A 146 8.98 11.24 2.44
CA ASN A 146 9.03 12.48 3.22
C ASN A 146 9.32 12.23 4.71
N LEU A 147 8.81 11.10 5.26
CA LEU A 147 9.04 10.71 6.65
C LEU A 147 10.49 10.24 6.94
N LEU A 148 11.25 9.84 5.91
CA LEU A 148 12.61 9.37 6.08
C LEU A 148 13.63 10.47 6.41
N ASP A 149 13.29 11.75 6.29
CA ASP A 149 14.21 12.87 6.53
C ASP A 149 15.53 12.67 5.75
N LEU A 150 15.40 12.51 4.42
CA LEU A 150 16.51 12.19 3.53
C LEU A 150 17.45 13.39 3.37
N ARG A 151 18.76 13.10 3.34
CA ARG A 151 19.83 14.12 3.16
C ARG A 151 20.86 13.63 2.15
N PRO A 152 21.62 14.55 1.51
CA PRO A 152 22.72 14.17 0.67
C PRO A 152 23.70 13.22 1.37
N ASP A 153 24.41 12.41 0.59
CA ASP A 153 25.46 11.47 1.02
C ASP A 153 24.99 10.38 2.01
N GLN A 154 23.68 10.13 2.12
CA GLN A 154 23.15 9.04 2.93
C GLN A 154 23.09 7.72 2.13
N SER A 155 23.31 6.61 2.85
CA SER A 155 23.04 5.26 2.36
C SER A 155 21.64 4.82 2.83
N VAL A 156 20.77 4.48 1.89
CA VAL A 156 19.37 4.15 2.14
C VAL A 156 19.07 2.72 1.71
N LEU A 157 18.33 2.00 2.54
CA LEU A 157 17.76 0.69 2.24
C LEU A 157 16.24 0.80 2.14
N ASP A 158 15.66 0.31 1.05
CA ASP A 158 14.24 0.02 0.91
C ASP A 158 14.06 -1.49 0.98
N ALA A 159 13.55 -1.98 2.10
CA ALA A 159 13.30 -3.39 2.35
C ALA A 159 11.86 -3.75 1.98
N CYS A 160 11.67 -4.89 1.29
CA CYS A 160 10.40 -5.32 0.70
C CYS A 160 9.91 -4.33 -0.37
N ALA A 161 10.84 -3.93 -1.25
CA ALA A 161 10.72 -2.74 -2.11
C ALA A 161 9.73 -2.87 -3.26
N ALA A 162 9.42 -4.11 -3.70
CA ALA A 162 8.61 -4.31 -4.89
C ALA A 162 7.14 -3.86 -4.73
N PRO A 163 6.59 -3.18 -5.73
CA PRO A 163 7.06 -2.98 -7.12
C PRO A 163 7.96 -1.74 -7.36
N GLY A 164 8.43 -1.04 -6.32
CA GLY A 164 9.40 0.05 -6.46
C GLY A 164 8.85 1.47 -6.39
N GLY A 165 7.57 1.65 -6.08
CA GLY A 165 6.97 2.98 -5.99
C GLY A 165 7.61 3.86 -4.90
N LYS A 166 7.90 3.27 -3.73
CA LYS A 166 8.58 3.97 -2.62
C LYS A 166 10.06 4.14 -2.88
N THR A 167 10.73 3.12 -3.47
CA THR A 167 12.15 3.23 -3.93
C THR A 167 12.33 4.41 -4.88
N ALA A 168 11.48 4.51 -5.90
CA ALA A 168 11.51 5.60 -6.85
C ALA A 168 11.28 6.96 -6.15
N HIS A 169 10.31 7.05 -5.26
CA HIS A 169 10.02 8.28 -4.51
C HIS A 169 11.21 8.72 -3.64
N ILE A 170 11.91 7.79 -2.98
CA ILE A 170 13.15 8.08 -2.25
C ILE A 170 14.19 8.72 -3.18
N ALA A 171 14.43 8.16 -4.37
CA ALA A 171 15.38 8.69 -5.33
C ALA A 171 14.93 10.00 -5.99
N GLU A 172 13.62 10.23 -6.15
CA GLU A 172 13.06 11.51 -6.59
C GLU A 172 13.23 12.60 -5.51
N THR A 173 12.99 12.26 -4.24
CA THR A 173 13.08 13.20 -3.12
C THR A 173 14.52 13.62 -2.85
N GLN A 174 15.50 12.70 -2.96
CA GLN A 174 16.91 13.01 -2.76
C GLN A 174 17.78 12.31 -3.81
N SER A 175 18.34 13.09 -4.75
CA SER A 175 19.20 12.57 -5.84
C SER A 175 20.64 12.28 -5.41
N ASP A 176 21.13 12.99 -4.40
CA ASP A 176 22.53 12.97 -3.99
C ASP A 176 22.79 11.94 -2.88
N LEU A 177 22.03 10.84 -2.91
CA LEU A 177 22.25 9.73 -2.01
C LEU A 177 23.57 9.04 -2.35
N ARG A 178 24.37 8.67 -1.32
CA ARG A 178 25.55 7.83 -1.52
C ARG A 178 25.20 6.48 -2.14
N SER A 179 24.10 5.90 -1.70
CA SER A 179 23.56 4.66 -2.24
C SER A 179 22.08 4.50 -1.89
N LEU A 180 21.32 3.94 -2.84
CA LEU A 180 19.97 3.44 -2.61
C LEU A 180 19.94 1.97 -3.00
N LEU A 181 19.67 1.10 -2.03
CA LEU A 181 19.54 -0.34 -2.23
C LEU A 181 18.09 -0.74 -1.98
N ALA A 182 17.43 -1.29 -3.01
CA ALA A 182 16.12 -1.90 -2.91
C ALA A 182 16.26 -3.42 -2.81
N ILE A 183 15.64 -4.05 -1.83
CA ILE A 183 15.64 -5.52 -1.72
C ILE A 183 14.21 -6.06 -1.67
N ASP A 184 14.01 -7.17 -2.35
CA ASP A 184 12.78 -7.96 -2.26
C ASP A 184 13.08 -9.45 -2.38
N LYS A 185 12.26 -10.29 -1.72
CA LYS A 185 12.39 -11.75 -1.79
C LYS A 185 11.76 -12.35 -3.04
N ASP A 186 10.96 -11.58 -3.77
CA ASP A 186 10.29 -11.98 -5.00
C ASP A 186 11.05 -11.40 -6.20
N ALA A 187 11.74 -12.29 -6.93
CA ALA A 187 12.60 -11.89 -8.05
C ALA A 187 11.79 -11.29 -9.22
N GLU A 188 10.57 -11.80 -9.48
CA GLU A 188 9.73 -11.30 -10.57
C GLU A 188 9.20 -9.90 -10.25
N ARG A 189 8.77 -9.69 -9.00
CA ARG A 189 8.34 -8.38 -8.54
C ARG A 189 9.50 -7.37 -8.48
N LEU A 190 10.72 -7.82 -8.14
CA LEU A 190 11.91 -6.98 -8.11
C LEU A 190 12.28 -6.43 -9.51
N GLU A 191 11.95 -7.15 -10.57
CA GLU A 191 12.17 -6.66 -11.93
C GLU A 191 11.36 -5.39 -12.22
N LYS A 192 10.17 -5.23 -11.62
CA LYS A 192 9.38 -4.00 -11.71
C LYS A 192 10.08 -2.81 -11.03
N VAL A 193 10.84 -3.06 -9.95
CA VAL A 193 11.67 -2.02 -9.31
C VAL A 193 12.69 -1.48 -10.30
N LYS A 194 13.42 -2.38 -10.98
CA LYS A 194 14.43 -2.00 -11.99
C LYS A 194 13.79 -1.23 -13.15
N GLN A 195 12.69 -1.73 -13.68
CA GLN A 195 11.94 -1.06 -14.76
C GLN A 195 11.50 0.35 -14.37
N ASN A 196 10.99 0.54 -13.14
CA ASN A 196 10.62 1.85 -12.64
C ASN A 196 11.84 2.78 -12.48
N LEU A 197 12.95 2.31 -11.95
CA LEU A 197 14.18 3.12 -11.87
C LEU A 197 14.67 3.56 -13.26
N VAL A 198 14.63 2.66 -14.25
CA VAL A 198 14.97 2.99 -15.64
C VAL A 198 14.00 4.01 -16.24
N ARG A 199 12.68 3.75 -16.18
CA ARG A 199 11.64 4.64 -16.72
C ARG A 199 11.75 6.06 -16.15
N LEU A 200 12.02 6.17 -14.86
CA LEU A 200 12.10 7.44 -14.14
C LEU A 200 13.52 8.08 -14.22
N ASN A 201 14.47 7.40 -14.86
CA ASN A 201 15.89 7.82 -14.93
C ASN A 201 16.48 8.10 -13.53
N LEU A 202 16.31 7.15 -12.60
CA LEU A 202 16.74 7.27 -11.21
C LEU A 202 17.90 6.33 -10.90
N GLN A 203 18.79 6.79 -10.01
CA GLN A 203 19.89 5.98 -9.53
C GLN A 203 19.47 5.11 -8.34
N GLY A 204 19.82 3.83 -8.40
CA GLY A 204 19.53 2.86 -7.35
C GLY A 204 19.96 1.46 -7.80
N SER A 205 20.08 0.56 -6.84
CA SER A 205 20.39 -0.85 -7.09
C SER A 205 19.29 -1.73 -6.52
N ALA A 206 19.00 -2.83 -7.20
CA ALA A 206 18.00 -3.81 -6.80
C ALA A 206 18.65 -5.17 -6.57
N LEU A 207 18.41 -5.78 -5.41
CA LEU A 207 18.99 -7.05 -5.01
C LEU A 207 17.89 -8.03 -4.59
N HIS A 208 17.86 -9.21 -5.22
CA HIS A 208 16.99 -10.31 -4.77
C HIS A 208 17.53 -10.88 -3.47
N ALA A 209 16.86 -10.59 -2.36
CA ALA A 209 17.28 -11.01 -1.03
C ALA A 209 16.11 -11.03 -0.04
N ASP A 210 16.23 -11.86 0.99
CA ASP A 210 15.31 -11.87 2.12
C ASP A 210 15.79 -10.87 3.18
N ALA A 211 15.02 -9.81 3.39
CA ALA A 211 15.30 -8.75 4.36
C ALA A 211 15.42 -9.26 5.80
N SER A 212 14.74 -10.35 6.15
CA SER A 212 14.81 -10.96 7.49
C SER A 212 16.14 -11.65 7.79
N THR A 213 16.98 -11.91 6.75
CA THR A 213 18.24 -12.62 6.87
C THR A 213 19.45 -11.81 6.36
N PRO A 214 19.76 -10.64 6.94
CA PRO A 214 20.79 -9.75 6.43
C PRO A 214 22.18 -10.36 6.38
N LYS A 215 22.48 -11.33 7.23
CA LYS A 215 23.76 -12.06 7.21
C LYS A 215 24.09 -12.68 5.85
N LYS A 216 23.11 -12.96 5.00
CA LYS A 216 23.30 -13.56 3.67
C LYS A 216 23.66 -12.55 2.59
N TRP A 217 23.28 -11.29 2.72
CA TRP A 217 23.44 -10.27 1.67
C TRP A 217 24.13 -8.99 2.13
N TRP A 218 24.06 -8.66 3.42
CA TRP A 218 24.67 -7.45 3.96
C TRP A 218 26.19 -7.58 4.08
N ARG A 219 26.91 -6.59 3.54
CA ARG A 219 28.38 -6.53 3.51
C ARG A 219 28.98 -5.60 4.58
N LYS A 220 28.26 -5.38 5.69
CA LYS A 220 28.63 -4.47 6.80
C LYS A 220 28.70 -2.98 6.41
N ASN A 221 28.09 -2.61 5.28
CA ASN A 221 27.87 -1.20 4.93
C ASN A 221 26.57 -0.76 5.61
N PHE A 222 26.70 0.03 6.65
CA PHE A 222 25.55 0.47 7.45
C PHE A 222 24.72 1.51 6.70
N PHE A 223 23.41 1.46 6.90
CA PHE A 223 22.46 2.39 6.33
C PHE A 223 22.16 3.55 7.27
N ASP A 224 22.04 4.74 6.72
CA ASP A 224 21.60 5.94 7.45
C ASP A 224 20.08 5.95 7.61
N ARG A 225 19.38 5.40 6.61
CA ARG A 225 17.93 5.29 6.55
C ARG A 225 17.53 3.89 6.10
N ILE A 226 16.49 3.35 6.73
CA ILE A 226 15.86 2.09 6.31
C ILE A 226 14.37 2.32 6.21
N LEU A 227 13.78 2.02 5.05
CA LEU A 227 12.34 1.84 4.89
C LEU A 227 12.04 0.35 5.00
N VAL A 228 11.08 0.00 5.84
CA VAL A 228 10.50 -1.35 5.92
C VAL A 228 9.02 -1.23 5.53
N ASP A 229 8.75 -1.34 4.23
CA ASP A 229 7.38 -1.45 3.71
C ASP A 229 6.92 -2.89 3.88
N ALA A 230 6.51 -3.23 5.09
CA ALA A 230 6.42 -4.62 5.52
C ALA A 230 5.28 -5.38 4.82
N PRO A 231 5.51 -6.64 4.43
CA PRO A 231 4.42 -7.51 4.01
C PRO A 231 3.34 -7.54 5.10
N CYS A 232 2.09 -7.35 4.71
CA CYS A 232 0.99 -7.23 5.65
C CYS A 232 -0.29 -7.91 5.13
N SER A 233 -1.35 -7.92 5.92
CA SER A 233 -2.66 -8.44 5.52
C SER A 233 -3.27 -7.70 4.34
N GLY A 234 -2.95 -6.41 4.18
CA GLY A 234 -3.53 -5.53 3.18
C GLY A 234 -4.93 -5.02 3.56
N THR A 235 -5.32 -5.10 4.82
CA THR A 235 -6.68 -4.71 5.26
C THR A 235 -7.00 -3.22 5.07
N GLY A 236 -6.01 -2.38 4.82
CA GLY A 236 -6.20 -0.98 4.47
C GLY A 236 -6.41 -0.72 2.97
N VAL A 237 -6.20 -1.74 2.11
CA VAL A 237 -6.30 -1.63 0.64
C VAL A 237 -7.34 -2.58 0.04
N ILE A 238 -8.31 -3.03 0.82
CA ILE A 238 -9.36 -3.98 0.42
C ILE A 238 -10.09 -3.52 -0.85
N ARG A 239 -10.40 -2.22 -0.98
CA ARG A 239 -11.07 -1.70 -2.18
C ARG A 239 -10.26 -1.88 -3.48
N ARG A 240 -8.93 -2.04 -3.40
CA ARG A 240 -8.05 -2.35 -4.53
C ARG A 240 -7.88 -3.84 -4.76
N HIS A 241 -7.99 -4.61 -3.68
CA HIS A 241 -7.80 -6.05 -3.63
C HIS A 241 -8.96 -6.72 -2.87
N PRO A 242 -10.18 -6.73 -3.44
CA PRO A 242 -11.38 -7.24 -2.76
C PRO A 242 -11.32 -8.73 -2.43
N ASP A 243 -10.42 -9.48 -3.09
CA ASP A 243 -10.10 -10.87 -2.80
C ASP A 243 -9.52 -11.08 -1.38
N ILE A 244 -8.96 -10.05 -0.76
CA ILE A 244 -8.51 -10.07 0.64
C ILE A 244 -9.64 -10.53 1.57
N LYS A 245 -10.87 -10.08 1.35
CA LYS A 245 -12.05 -10.49 2.13
C LYS A 245 -12.30 -11.99 2.11
N LEU A 246 -11.94 -12.65 1.02
CA LEU A 246 -12.19 -14.09 0.80
C LEU A 246 -10.97 -14.96 1.12
N LEU A 247 -9.77 -14.46 0.82
CA LEU A 247 -8.54 -15.24 0.90
C LEU A 247 -7.85 -15.14 2.26
N ARG A 248 -7.99 -14.02 2.98
CA ARG A 248 -7.38 -13.84 4.31
C ARG A 248 -8.22 -14.48 5.40
N LYS A 249 -7.52 -15.02 6.39
CA LYS A 249 -8.09 -15.56 7.62
C LYS A 249 -7.48 -14.85 8.83
N ASN A 250 -8.16 -14.84 9.94
CA ASN A 250 -7.65 -14.23 11.18
C ASN A 250 -6.27 -14.78 11.57
N ALA A 251 -6.04 -16.10 11.44
CA ALA A 251 -4.73 -16.71 11.71
C ALA A 251 -3.58 -16.20 10.82
N ASP A 252 -3.86 -15.66 9.63
CA ASP A 252 -2.84 -15.08 8.76
C ASP A 252 -2.29 -13.77 9.33
N ILE A 253 -3.10 -13.00 10.06
CA ILE A 253 -2.70 -11.74 10.68
C ILE A 253 -1.56 -11.96 11.67
N GLU A 254 -1.69 -12.94 12.56
CA GLU A 254 -0.63 -13.28 13.51
C GLU A 254 0.65 -13.79 12.82
N LYS A 255 0.49 -14.60 11.77
CA LYS A 255 1.63 -15.11 11.00
C LYS A 255 2.43 -13.98 10.37
N VAL A 256 1.73 -13.02 9.78
CA VAL A 256 2.35 -11.86 9.13
C VAL A 256 2.98 -10.94 10.19
N SER A 257 2.33 -10.69 11.32
CA SER A 257 2.88 -9.93 12.44
C SER A 257 4.21 -10.51 12.97
N ARG A 258 4.34 -11.84 13.06
CA ARG A 258 5.61 -12.51 13.39
C ARG A 258 6.69 -12.26 12.32
N LEU A 259 6.34 -12.28 11.03
CA LEU A 259 7.28 -11.94 9.95
C LEU A 259 7.73 -10.49 10.04
N GLN A 260 6.82 -9.56 10.27
CA GLN A 260 7.12 -8.13 10.44
C GLN A 260 8.08 -7.90 11.60
N THR A 261 7.83 -8.56 12.73
CA THR A 261 8.73 -8.54 13.89
C THR A 261 10.12 -9.06 13.50
N SER A 262 10.22 -10.18 12.79
CA SER A 262 11.50 -10.76 12.37
C SER A 262 12.28 -9.84 11.40
N LEU A 263 11.57 -9.09 10.53
CA LEU A 263 12.16 -8.09 9.65
C LEU A 263 12.81 -6.95 10.45
N LEU A 264 12.12 -6.41 11.45
CA LEU A 264 12.67 -5.36 12.31
C LEU A 264 13.92 -5.83 13.05
N PHE A 265 13.88 -6.99 13.70
CA PHE A 265 15.03 -7.56 14.40
C PHE A 265 16.20 -7.87 13.45
N GLY A 266 15.92 -8.38 12.25
CA GLY A 266 16.92 -8.68 11.25
C GLY A 266 17.61 -7.42 10.73
N LEU A 267 16.85 -6.38 10.42
CA LEU A 267 17.37 -5.16 9.80
C LEU A 267 17.98 -4.17 10.80
N TRP A 268 17.55 -4.18 12.07
CA TRP A 268 18.07 -3.25 13.06
C TRP A 268 19.60 -3.21 13.21
N PRO A 269 20.32 -4.35 13.19
CA PRO A 269 21.78 -4.35 13.22
C PRO A 269 22.42 -3.62 12.05
N THR A 270 21.77 -3.54 10.89
CA THR A 270 22.29 -2.90 9.67
C THR A 270 22.16 -1.38 9.67
N LEU A 271 21.33 -0.83 10.57
CA LEU A 271 21.14 0.60 10.74
C LEU A 271 22.33 1.21 11.50
N LYS A 272 22.79 2.39 11.09
CA LYS A 272 23.81 3.17 11.81
C LYS A 272 23.27 3.65 13.15
N LYS A 273 24.18 3.91 14.11
CA LYS A 273 23.87 4.73 15.30
C LYS A 273 23.45 6.14 14.83
N GLY A 274 22.35 6.67 15.40
CA GLY A 274 21.71 7.91 14.95
C GLY A 274 20.83 7.76 13.71
N GLY A 275 20.85 6.59 13.04
CA GLY A 275 20.05 6.31 11.86
C GLY A 275 18.55 6.18 12.18
N ILE A 276 17.73 6.28 11.13
CA ILE A 276 16.26 6.20 11.21
C ILE A 276 15.77 5.00 10.42
N LEU A 277 14.86 4.25 11.04
CA LEU A 277 14.08 3.20 10.39
C LEU A 277 12.62 3.65 10.37
N LEU A 278 12.04 3.72 9.16
CA LEU A 278 10.61 3.91 8.94
C LEU A 278 9.97 2.54 8.71
N TYR A 279 9.05 2.17 9.58
CA TYR A 279 8.18 1.03 9.41
C TYR A 279 6.86 1.46 8.80
N SER A 280 6.36 0.74 7.79
CA SER A 280 5.06 0.99 7.20
C SER A 280 4.33 -0.30 6.83
N THR A 281 3.00 -0.25 6.89
CA THR A 281 2.09 -1.29 6.40
C THR A 281 0.89 -0.65 5.72
N CYS A 282 0.27 -1.35 4.78
CA CYS A 282 -1.06 -1.02 4.29
C CYS A 282 -2.15 -1.82 5.05
N SER A 283 -2.01 -1.93 6.37
CA SER A 283 -2.95 -2.61 7.27
C SER A 283 -3.61 -1.62 8.23
N VAL A 284 -4.84 -1.89 8.59
CA VAL A 284 -5.55 -1.19 9.67
C VAL A 284 -5.60 -2.03 10.96
N MET A 285 -4.93 -3.18 11.02
CA MET A 285 -4.94 -4.08 12.16
C MET A 285 -3.84 -3.71 13.18
N PRO A 286 -4.17 -3.35 14.44
CA PRO A 286 -3.17 -2.96 15.44
C PRO A 286 -2.12 -4.03 15.73
N ILE A 287 -2.47 -5.31 15.56
CA ILE A 287 -1.54 -6.43 15.76
C ILE A 287 -0.38 -6.43 14.76
N GLU A 288 -0.56 -5.85 13.55
CA GLU A 288 0.47 -5.68 12.53
C GLU A 288 1.20 -4.33 12.64
N ASN A 289 0.67 -3.42 13.43
CA ASN A 289 1.08 -2.01 13.54
C ASN A 289 1.67 -1.73 14.93
N ASP A 290 0.93 -1.11 15.84
CA ASP A 290 1.40 -0.73 17.18
C ASP A 290 1.95 -1.92 17.97
N LYS A 291 1.35 -3.10 17.86
CA LYS A 291 1.79 -4.27 18.61
C LYS A 291 3.19 -4.74 18.18
N VAL A 292 3.48 -4.71 16.87
CA VAL A 292 4.81 -5.04 16.33
C VAL A 292 5.85 -4.06 16.86
N ILE A 293 5.56 -2.76 16.78
CA ILE A 293 6.49 -1.71 17.21
C ILE A 293 6.69 -1.73 18.72
N SER A 294 5.63 -1.87 19.51
CA SER A 294 5.71 -1.93 20.98
C SER A 294 6.52 -3.13 21.45
N ASN A 295 6.30 -4.31 20.88
CA ASN A 295 7.09 -5.50 21.17
C ASN A 295 8.58 -5.30 20.82
N PHE A 296 8.86 -4.71 19.66
CA PHE A 296 10.23 -4.42 19.25
C PHE A 296 10.93 -3.44 20.21
N LEU A 297 10.26 -2.38 20.64
CA LEU A 297 10.80 -1.39 21.58
C LEU A 297 11.05 -1.97 23.00
N GLN A 298 10.25 -2.95 23.42
CA GLN A 298 10.45 -3.64 24.70
C GLN A 298 11.77 -4.43 24.71
N GLU A 299 12.10 -5.08 23.60
CA GLU A 299 13.27 -5.97 23.47
C GLU A 299 14.56 -5.19 23.11
N ILE A 300 14.46 -4.15 22.26
CA ILE A 300 15.61 -3.44 21.71
C ILE A 300 15.84 -2.11 22.42
N LYS A 301 16.67 -2.11 23.47
CA LYS A 301 16.96 -0.91 24.26
C LYS A 301 17.68 0.22 23.51
N SER A 302 18.31 -0.09 22.39
CA SER A 302 18.92 0.91 21.49
C SER A 302 17.91 1.54 20.51
N ALA A 303 16.66 1.14 20.53
CA ALA A 303 15.61 1.74 19.72
C ALA A 303 14.83 2.78 20.53
N ARG A 304 14.57 3.91 19.88
CA ARG A 304 13.71 4.98 20.43
C ARG A 304 12.64 5.33 19.41
N LEU A 305 11.40 5.42 19.85
CA LEU A 305 10.30 5.96 19.05
C LEU A 305 10.56 7.47 18.78
N ARG A 306 10.46 7.87 17.50
CA ARG A 306 10.48 9.27 17.08
C ARG A 306 9.06 9.68 16.69
N PRO A 307 8.45 10.68 17.37
CA PRO A 307 7.10 11.12 17.04
C PRO A 307 7.00 11.63 15.59
N ILE A 308 5.95 11.25 14.89
CA ILE A 308 5.59 11.80 13.58
C ILE A 308 4.72 13.03 13.82
N LYS A 309 5.31 14.22 13.66
CA LYS A 309 4.60 15.49 13.80
C LYS A 309 3.91 15.84 12.50
N CYS A 310 2.60 15.66 12.44
CA CYS A 310 1.76 15.92 11.27
C CYS A 310 0.32 16.16 11.71
N ASP A 311 -0.49 16.68 10.81
CA ASP A 311 -1.92 16.96 10.97
C ASP A 311 -2.83 15.90 10.33
N TRP A 312 -2.25 14.82 9.77
CA TRP A 312 -2.97 13.72 9.15
C TRP A 312 -2.95 12.43 9.99
N GLY A 313 -3.96 11.61 9.80
CA GLY A 313 -4.09 10.31 10.46
C GLY A 313 -4.31 10.40 11.97
N LEU A 314 -4.65 9.27 12.57
CA LEU A 314 -4.83 9.12 14.01
C LEU A 314 -3.48 8.83 14.67
N GLU A 315 -3.14 9.58 15.72
CA GLU A 315 -1.98 9.25 16.57
C GLU A 315 -2.29 8.02 17.41
N THR A 316 -1.40 7.04 17.33
CA THR A 316 -1.50 5.79 18.09
C THR A 316 -0.35 5.70 19.09
N VAL A 317 -0.27 4.59 19.84
CA VAL A 317 0.79 4.39 20.87
C VAL A 317 2.20 4.48 20.28
N SER A 318 2.39 4.00 19.05
CA SER A 318 3.73 3.85 18.45
C SER A 318 3.85 4.46 17.05
N GLY A 319 2.82 5.16 16.56
CA GLY A 319 2.87 5.68 15.20
C GLY A 319 1.68 6.52 14.80
N ARG A 320 1.36 6.47 13.50
CA ARG A 320 0.21 7.12 12.89
C ARG A 320 -0.56 6.15 12.03
N GLN A 321 -1.88 6.05 12.26
CA GLN A 321 -2.80 5.23 11.49
C GLN A 321 -3.63 6.10 10.56
N LEU A 322 -3.60 5.78 9.27
CA LEU A 322 -4.51 6.29 8.25
C LEU A 322 -5.55 5.22 7.95
N PHE A 323 -6.81 5.59 7.92
CA PHE A 323 -7.90 4.71 7.53
C PHE A 323 -8.29 4.95 6.07
N PRO A 324 -8.78 3.92 5.34
CA PRO A 324 -9.31 4.17 4.01
C PRO A 324 -10.50 5.13 4.09
N THR A 325 -10.52 6.14 3.24
CA THR A 325 -11.59 7.15 3.21
C THR A 325 -12.33 7.13 1.88
N LEU A 326 -13.62 7.46 1.90
CA LEU A 326 -14.37 7.68 0.67
C LEU A 326 -13.69 8.77 -0.16
N ASN A 327 -13.44 8.50 -1.44
CA ASN A 327 -12.81 9.44 -2.37
C ASN A 327 -11.44 10.01 -1.95
N GLY A 328 -10.74 9.36 -1.02
CA GLY A 328 -9.42 9.76 -0.54
C GLY A 328 -8.43 8.60 -0.51
N HIS A 329 -7.45 8.67 0.38
CA HIS A 329 -6.35 7.71 0.51
C HIS A 329 -6.80 6.32 1.03
N ASP A 330 -5.93 5.35 0.86
CA ASP A 330 -6.04 4.01 1.45
C ASP A 330 -5.65 4.02 2.94
N GLY A 331 -5.86 2.88 3.61
CA GLY A 331 -5.39 2.66 4.97
C GLY A 331 -3.89 2.37 5.00
N PHE A 332 -3.17 3.09 5.85
CA PHE A 332 -1.73 2.93 6.05
C PHE A 332 -1.35 3.17 7.51
N TYR A 333 -0.24 2.56 7.91
CA TYR A 333 0.37 2.82 9.20
C TYR A 333 1.84 3.20 9.04
N TYR A 334 2.32 4.14 9.88
CA TYR A 334 3.70 4.60 9.90
C TYR A 334 4.24 4.69 11.31
N ALA A 335 5.44 4.17 11.54
CA ALA A 335 6.20 4.37 12.78
C ALA A 335 7.67 4.68 12.48
N LEU A 336 8.21 5.69 13.15
CA LEU A 336 9.61 6.10 13.04
C LEU A 336 10.41 5.63 14.26
N LEU A 337 11.49 4.91 14.00
CA LEU A 337 12.42 4.42 15.02
C LEU A 337 13.80 5.02 14.80
N GLN A 338 14.44 5.50 15.86
CA GLN A 338 15.81 6.02 15.85
C GLN A 338 16.71 5.11 16.65
N LYS A 339 17.88 4.80 16.12
CA LYS A 339 18.92 4.01 16.80
C LYS A 339 19.79 4.92 17.66
N LEU A 340 19.89 4.61 18.95
CA LEU A 340 20.71 5.35 19.93
C LEU A 340 22.19 4.98 19.85
#